data_6e4c72a09db27fc48e1c1e6c8d2e5356
#
_entry.id   6e4c72a09db27fc48e1c1e6c8d2e5356
#
_cell.length_a   1.000
_cell.length_b   1.000
_cell.length_c   1.000
_cell.angle_alpha   90.00
_cell.angle_beta   90.00
_cell.angle_gamma   90.00
#
_symmetry.space_group_name_H-M   'P 1'
#
loop_
_entity.id
_entity.type
_entity.pdbx_description
1 polymer ?
#
loop_
_entity_poly.entity_id
_entity_poly.type
_entity_poly.pdbx_seq_one_letter_code
_entity_poly.pdbx_strand_id
1 'polypeptide(L)'
;MDPDPSDIPGGRISEDSRIDLLLSKALDGGKADIRYEVDGGRELDIVLVDLSPSDTDLTLRIDLSGDGRASVKVAAICTGKHTKVFSVDVRHNGGGSWSRTAMAGINQDDGVLRFLGTSYIANGAHGSDTRQDGRITNLSPRSDSEVSPALLINDDDVKASHGAALGAYDPAAIYYMMSRGLTEEQSKRLITVGSLLPIVDSFADKGLSERAKEIMGGIGL
;
A
#
# COMPACT_ATOMS: atom_id res chain seq x y z
N MET A 1 -1.89 1.23 -21.69
CA MET A 1 -3.25 0.64 -21.45
C MET A 1 -3.20 0.22 -20.00
N ASP A 2 -4.10 0.75 -19.14
CA ASP A 2 -4.11 0.32 -17.75
C ASP A 2 -4.46 -1.17 -17.74
N PRO A 3 -3.64 -2.02 -17.11
CA PRO A 3 -4.02 -3.42 -16.98
C PRO A 3 -5.33 -3.48 -16.20
N ASP A 4 -6.28 -4.28 -16.66
CA ASP A 4 -7.45 -4.62 -15.87
C ASP A 4 -6.92 -5.40 -14.65
N PRO A 5 -7.25 -5.01 -13.43
CA PRO A 5 -6.78 -5.73 -12.25
C PRO A 5 -7.27 -7.19 -12.18
N SER A 6 -8.33 -7.53 -12.90
CA SER A 6 -8.74 -8.94 -13.10
C SER A 6 -7.74 -9.73 -13.94
N ASP A 7 -6.89 -9.05 -14.71
CA ASP A 7 -5.82 -9.65 -15.50
C ASP A 7 -4.48 -9.78 -14.73
N ILE A 8 -4.43 -9.43 -13.43
CA ILE A 8 -3.22 -9.58 -12.63
C ILE A 8 -3.02 -11.08 -12.37
N PRO A 9 -2.06 -11.72 -13.01
CA PRO A 9 -1.84 -13.15 -12.81
C PRO A 9 -1.21 -13.34 -11.43
N GLY A 10 -1.95 -13.95 -10.51
CA GLY A 10 -1.35 -14.64 -9.38
C GLY A 10 -0.55 -15.84 -9.89
N GLY A 11 0.35 -16.38 -9.05
CA GLY A 11 1.08 -17.59 -9.43
C GLY A 11 2.41 -17.77 -8.73
N ARG A 12 3.18 -18.73 -9.23
CA ARG A 12 4.50 -19.04 -8.70
C ARG A 12 5.56 -18.11 -9.32
N ILE A 13 6.36 -17.53 -8.46
CA ILE A 13 7.48 -16.64 -8.79
C ILE A 13 8.78 -17.46 -8.71
N SER A 14 9.23 -17.95 -9.86
CA SER A 14 10.47 -18.74 -10.03
C SER A 14 11.63 -17.92 -10.58
N GLU A 15 11.39 -16.66 -10.89
CA GLU A 15 12.38 -15.64 -11.29
C GLU A 15 12.02 -14.30 -10.65
N ASP A 16 12.99 -13.40 -10.48
CA ASP A 16 12.75 -12.09 -9.89
C ASP A 16 11.70 -11.34 -10.71
N SER A 17 10.66 -10.88 -10.05
CA SER A 17 9.47 -10.33 -10.69
C SER A 17 9.06 -9.00 -10.10
N ARG A 18 8.58 -8.12 -10.96
CA ARG A 18 8.04 -6.84 -10.57
C ARG A 18 6.67 -6.60 -11.19
N ILE A 19 5.76 -6.06 -10.38
CA ILE A 19 4.38 -5.78 -10.76
C ILE A 19 4.06 -4.34 -10.40
N ASP A 20 3.84 -3.51 -11.40
CA ASP A 20 3.41 -2.12 -11.25
C ASP A 20 1.93 -1.99 -11.67
N LEU A 21 1.07 -1.54 -10.75
CA LEU A 21 -0.38 -1.45 -10.92
C LEU A 21 -0.89 -0.05 -10.61
N LEU A 22 -1.55 0.57 -11.58
CA LEU A 22 -2.29 1.82 -11.41
C LEU A 22 -3.78 1.57 -11.63
N LEU A 23 -4.57 1.64 -10.57
CA LEU A 23 -6.03 1.59 -10.63
C LEU A 23 -6.58 3.00 -10.83
N SER A 24 -7.00 3.33 -12.04
CA SER A 24 -7.65 4.60 -12.38
C SER A 24 -9.16 4.44 -12.65
N LYS A 25 -9.65 3.20 -12.65
CA LYS A 25 -11.05 2.80 -12.84
C LYS A 25 -11.43 1.73 -11.83
N ALA A 26 -12.72 1.47 -11.70
CA ALA A 26 -13.23 0.39 -10.85
C ALA A 26 -12.62 -0.96 -11.24
N LEU A 27 -12.38 -1.79 -10.22
CA LEU A 27 -12.14 -3.22 -10.40
C LEU A 27 -13.40 -3.88 -10.95
N ASP A 28 -13.26 -4.87 -11.81
CA ASP A 28 -14.42 -5.70 -12.20
C ASP A 28 -14.96 -6.41 -10.94
N GLY A 29 -16.27 -6.27 -10.68
CA GLY A 29 -16.88 -6.74 -9.45
C GLY A 29 -16.42 -6.08 -8.15
N GLY A 30 -15.54 -5.07 -8.18
CA GLY A 30 -15.04 -4.33 -7.01
C GLY A 30 -14.08 -5.10 -6.12
N LYS A 31 -13.73 -6.36 -6.45
CA LYS A 31 -12.90 -7.24 -5.61
C LYS A 31 -11.82 -7.95 -6.40
N ALA A 32 -10.65 -8.15 -5.74
CA ALA A 32 -9.60 -9.01 -6.25
C ALA A 32 -8.90 -9.75 -5.09
N ASP A 33 -8.64 -11.04 -5.25
CA ASP A 33 -7.86 -11.88 -4.33
C ASP A 33 -6.75 -12.57 -5.11
N ILE A 34 -5.51 -12.11 -4.91
CA ILE A 34 -4.36 -12.52 -5.73
C ILE A 34 -3.35 -13.22 -4.84
N ARG A 35 -2.89 -14.38 -5.27
CA ARG A 35 -1.92 -15.16 -4.53
C ARG A 35 -0.63 -15.36 -5.32
N TYR A 36 0.49 -15.17 -4.63
CA TYR A 36 1.83 -15.45 -5.12
C TYR A 36 2.55 -16.46 -4.23
N GLU A 37 3.30 -17.36 -4.85
CA GLU A 37 4.22 -18.28 -4.19
C GLU A 37 5.64 -17.93 -4.66
N VAL A 38 6.45 -17.34 -3.78
CA VAL A 38 7.81 -16.90 -4.11
C VAL A 38 8.80 -17.98 -3.72
N ASP A 39 9.54 -18.48 -4.69
CA ASP A 39 10.58 -19.50 -4.48
C ASP A 39 11.77 -18.93 -3.69
N GLY A 40 12.52 -19.80 -3.01
CA GLY A 40 13.75 -19.42 -2.32
C GLY A 40 14.75 -18.75 -3.25
N GLY A 41 15.41 -17.69 -2.77
CA GLY A 41 16.35 -16.87 -3.53
C GLY A 41 15.69 -15.99 -4.59
N ARG A 42 14.34 -15.86 -4.62
CA ARG A 42 13.61 -15.01 -5.56
C ARG A 42 13.00 -13.81 -4.91
N GLU A 43 12.79 -12.75 -5.69
CA GLU A 43 12.21 -11.50 -5.23
C GLU A 43 10.95 -11.13 -6.02
N LEU A 44 9.90 -10.73 -5.28
CA LEU A 44 8.67 -10.14 -5.82
C LEU A 44 8.53 -8.71 -5.31
N ASP A 45 8.53 -7.73 -6.21
CA ASP A 45 8.28 -6.32 -5.89
C ASP A 45 6.93 -5.89 -6.50
N ILE A 46 6.00 -5.45 -5.66
CA ILE A 46 4.67 -4.99 -6.07
C ILE A 46 4.52 -3.52 -5.69
N VAL A 47 4.17 -2.69 -6.66
CA VAL A 47 3.73 -1.31 -6.44
C VAL A 47 2.31 -1.16 -6.95
N LEU A 48 1.38 -0.87 -6.06
CA LEU A 48 -0.03 -0.66 -6.34
C LEU A 48 -0.43 0.76 -5.96
N VAL A 49 -1.02 1.48 -6.89
CA VAL A 49 -1.57 2.83 -6.65
C VAL A 49 -3.03 2.84 -7.09
N ASP A 50 -3.95 3.07 -6.15
CA ASP A 50 -5.38 3.17 -6.43
C ASP A 50 -5.90 4.61 -6.30
N LEU A 51 -6.16 5.20 -7.44
CA LEU A 51 -6.74 6.53 -7.61
C LEU A 51 -8.14 6.47 -8.25
N SER A 52 -8.74 5.28 -8.31
CA SER A 52 -10.06 5.08 -8.90
C SER A 52 -11.15 5.79 -8.06
N PRO A 53 -12.16 6.39 -8.69
CA PRO A 53 -13.34 6.92 -8.00
C PRO A 53 -14.38 5.81 -7.79
N SER A 54 -14.02 4.73 -7.06
CA SER A 54 -14.84 3.53 -6.89
C SER A 54 -14.48 2.77 -5.62
N ASP A 55 -15.32 1.83 -5.25
CA ASP A 55 -15.04 0.86 -4.21
C ASP A 55 -13.94 -0.11 -4.67
N THR A 56 -13.10 -0.53 -3.71
CA THR A 56 -12.01 -1.49 -3.93
C THR A 56 -11.90 -2.42 -2.74
N ASP A 57 -11.88 -3.73 -2.97
CA ASP A 57 -11.57 -4.74 -1.97
C ASP A 57 -10.48 -5.66 -2.56
N LEU A 58 -9.22 -5.39 -2.21
CA LEU A 58 -8.08 -6.08 -2.80
C LEU A 58 -7.27 -6.80 -1.73
N THR A 59 -7.09 -8.10 -1.90
CA THR A 59 -6.26 -8.96 -1.05
C THR A 59 -5.07 -9.48 -1.84
N LEU A 60 -3.87 -9.25 -1.31
CA LEU A 60 -2.62 -9.85 -1.79
C LEU A 60 -2.16 -10.89 -0.77
N ARG A 61 -2.01 -12.16 -1.20
CA ARG A 61 -1.45 -13.23 -0.39
C ARG A 61 -0.12 -13.67 -0.98
N ILE A 62 0.93 -13.64 -0.16
CA ILE A 62 2.29 -13.93 -0.59
C ILE A 62 2.88 -15.00 0.33
N ASP A 63 3.19 -16.15 -0.23
CA ASP A 63 3.86 -17.25 0.48
C ASP A 63 5.35 -17.26 0.08
N LEU A 64 6.25 -17.05 1.05
CA LEU A 64 7.70 -17.05 0.84
C LEU A 64 8.29 -18.40 1.24
N SER A 65 8.99 -19.04 0.33
CA SER A 65 9.74 -20.27 0.54
C SER A 65 11.22 -19.97 0.73
N GLY A 66 11.90 -20.70 1.62
CA GLY A 66 13.32 -20.47 1.88
C GLY A 66 13.62 -18.99 2.17
N ASP A 67 14.67 -18.47 1.57
CA ASP A 67 15.10 -17.08 1.62
C ASP A 67 14.41 -16.15 0.60
N GLY A 68 13.21 -16.50 0.16
CA GLY A 68 12.37 -15.71 -0.74
C GLY A 68 12.07 -14.31 -0.17
N ARG A 69 11.92 -13.34 -1.05
CA ARG A 69 11.78 -11.92 -0.69
C ARG A 69 10.52 -11.30 -1.30
N ALA A 70 9.85 -10.43 -0.55
CA ALA A 70 8.72 -9.66 -1.07
C ALA A 70 8.75 -8.21 -0.59
N SER A 71 8.50 -7.29 -1.51
CA SER A 71 8.26 -5.87 -1.24
C SER A 71 6.89 -5.49 -1.78
N VAL A 72 6.02 -4.95 -0.94
CA VAL A 72 4.68 -4.51 -1.33
C VAL A 72 4.49 -3.07 -0.93
N LYS A 73 4.15 -2.22 -1.87
CA LYS A 73 3.84 -0.82 -1.66
C LYS A 73 2.45 -0.50 -2.18
N VAL A 74 1.60 0.04 -1.32
CA VAL A 74 0.24 0.43 -1.68
C VAL A 74 0.04 1.91 -1.40
N ALA A 75 -0.41 2.66 -2.40
CA ALA A 75 -0.90 4.03 -2.23
C ALA A 75 -2.36 4.12 -2.65
N ALA A 76 -3.21 4.79 -1.87
CA ALA A 76 -4.61 4.93 -2.20
C ALA A 76 -5.17 6.30 -1.82
N ILE A 77 -6.08 6.82 -2.65
CA ILE A 77 -6.94 7.97 -2.33
C ILE A 77 -8.38 7.46 -2.32
N CYS A 78 -9.08 7.66 -1.19
CA CYS A 78 -10.50 7.37 -1.05
C CYS A 78 -11.26 8.69 -0.88
N THR A 79 -12.26 8.92 -1.73
CA THR A 79 -13.08 10.15 -1.73
C THR A 79 -14.56 9.81 -1.79
N GLY A 80 -15.42 10.81 -1.54
CA GLY A 80 -16.87 10.64 -1.62
C GLY A 80 -17.40 9.70 -0.54
N LYS A 81 -18.14 8.67 -0.95
CA LYS A 81 -18.71 7.63 -0.06
C LYS A 81 -18.17 6.24 -0.40
N HIS A 82 -17.00 6.21 -1.04
CA HIS A 82 -16.41 4.93 -1.44
C HIS A 82 -15.78 4.21 -0.27
N THR A 83 -15.72 2.88 -0.40
CA THR A 83 -15.03 1.99 0.54
C THR A 83 -13.86 1.34 -0.17
N LYS A 84 -12.67 1.51 0.38
CA LYS A 84 -11.46 0.86 -0.11
C LYS A 84 -10.80 0.05 1.00
N VAL A 85 -10.61 -1.24 0.74
CA VAL A 85 -9.95 -2.18 1.65
C VAL A 85 -8.76 -2.81 0.93
N PHE A 86 -7.59 -2.71 1.53
CA PHE A 86 -6.38 -3.36 1.05
C PHE A 86 -5.86 -4.30 2.14
N SER A 87 -5.80 -5.59 1.83
CA SER A 87 -5.26 -6.62 2.70
C SER A 87 -3.97 -7.17 2.10
N VAL A 88 -2.88 -7.18 2.88
CA VAL A 88 -1.59 -7.74 2.46
C VAL A 88 -1.17 -8.78 3.49
N ASP A 89 -1.25 -10.05 3.10
CA ASP A 89 -0.90 -11.19 3.92
C ASP A 89 0.41 -11.81 3.42
N VAL A 90 1.46 -11.76 4.22
CA VAL A 90 2.76 -12.37 3.89
C VAL A 90 3.05 -13.52 4.84
N ARG A 91 3.33 -14.71 4.29
CA ARG A 91 3.69 -15.90 5.04
C ARG A 91 5.15 -16.25 4.79
N HIS A 92 5.93 -16.29 5.84
CA HIS A 92 7.31 -16.74 5.86
C HIS A 92 7.33 -18.23 6.23
N ASN A 93 7.44 -19.10 5.21
CA ASN A 93 7.42 -20.56 5.38
C ASN A 93 8.83 -21.17 5.42
N GLY A 94 9.88 -20.38 5.17
CA GLY A 94 11.27 -20.83 5.17
C GLY A 94 12.22 -19.83 5.80
N GLY A 95 13.38 -20.31 6.23
CA GLY A 95 14.38 -19.49 6.91
C GLY A 95 15.05 -18.46 6.00
N GLY A 96 15.45 -17.31 6.59
CA GLY A 96 16.11 -16.23 5.89
C GLY A 96 15.19 -15.38 4.98
N SER A 97 13.90 -15.66 4.96
CA SER A 97 12.94 -14.93 4.14
C SER A 97 12.79 -13.47 4.59
N TRP A 98 12.46 -12.59 3.64
CA TRP A 98 12.38 -11.17 3.90
C TRP A 98 11.13 -10.54 3.31
N SER A 99 10.46 -9.67 4.08
CA SER A 99 9.35 -8.88 3.56
C SER A 99 9.30 -7.45 4.08
N ARG A 100 8.81 -6.54 3.22
CA ARG A 100 8.48 -5.16 3.56
C ARG A 100 7.14 -4.79 2.95
N THR A 101 6.23 -4.31 3.79
CA THR A 101 4.93 -3.80 3.35
C THR A 101 4.82 -2.35 3.77
N ALA A 102 4.56 -1.46 2.82
CA ALA A 102 4.35 -0.04 3.06
C ALA A 102 3.02 0.41 2.43
N MET A 103 2.11 0.94 3.25
CA MET A 103 0.82 1.42 2.78
C MET A 103 0.62 2.88 3.18
N ALA A 104 0.31 3.74 2.21
CA ALA A 104 0.04 5.15 2.42
C ALA A 104 -1.32 5.54 1.81
N GLY A 105 -2.18 6.17 2.59
CA GLY A 105 -3.53 6.51 2.15
C GLY A 105 -3.98 7.90 2.54
N ILE A 106 -4.86 8.42 1.70
CA ILE A 106 -5.62 9.65 1.94
C ILE A 106 -7.09 9.29 1.94
N ASN A 107 -7.80 9.74 2.98
CA ASN A 107 -9.23 9.51 3.10
C ASN A 107 -9.97 10.84 3.27
N GLN A 108 -10.94 11.10 2.40
CA GLN A 108 -11.67 12.35 2.33
C GLN A 108 -13.19 12.10 2.32
N ASP A 109 -13.96 13.13 2.64
CA ASP A 109 -15.42 13.16 2.66
C ASP A 109 -16.01 12.15 3.67
N ASP A 110 -16.91 11.27 3.22
CA ASP A 110 -17.49 10.17 3.97
C ASP A 110 -16.84 8.81 3.57
N GLY A 111 -15.62 8.85 3.06
CA GLY A 111 -14.88 7.67 2.60
C GLY A 111 -14.52 6.70 3.72
N VAL A 112 -14.45 5.42 3.38
CA VAL A 112 -13.96 4.34 4.26
C VAL A 112 -12.67 3.79 3.66
N LEU A 113 -11.54 3.90 4.39
CA LEU A 113 -10.25 3.39 3.92
C LEU A 113 -9.61 2.48 4.97
N ARG A 114 -9.32 1.25 4.61
CA ARG A 114 -8.74 0.25 5.50
C ARG A 114 -7.47 -0.35 4.94
N PHE A 115 -6.40 -0.36 5.74
CA PHE A 115 -5.14 -1.04 5.48
C PHE A 115 -4.96 -2.16 6.51
N LEU A 116 -5.06 -3.40 6.03
CA LEU A 116 -4.93 -4.60 6.85
C LEU A 116 -3.64 -5.32 6.42
N GLY A 117 -2.76 -5.57 7.37
CA GLY A 117 -1.49 -6.24 7.09
C GLY A 117 -1.28 -7.41 8.03
N THR A 118 -0.99 -8.61 7.50
CA THR A 118 -0.63 -9.76 8.32
C THR A 118 0.73 -10.29 7.88
N SER A 119 1.70 -10.38 8.81
CA SER A 119 2.90 -11.18 8.59
C SER A 119 2.86 -12.39 9.51
N TYR A 120 2.89 -13.57 8.90
CA TYR A 120 2.97 -14.83 9.60
C TYR A 120 4.37 -15.43 9.42
N ILE A 121 5.06 -15.76 10.52
CA ILE A 121 6.34 -16.45 10.49
C ILE A 121 6.13 -17.86 11.06
N ALA A 122 6.37 -18.89 10.23
CA ALA A 122 6.20 -20.28 10.61
C ALA A 122 7.29 -20.73 11.57
N ASN A 123 7.01 -21.77 12.35
CA ASN A 123 8.03 -22.47 13.12
C ASN A 123 9.09 -23.05 12.19
N GLY A 124 10.37 -22.83 12.48
CA GLY A 124 11.50 -23.21 11.63
C GLY A 124 11.89 -22.20 10.55
N ALA A 125 11.19 -21.07 10.47
CA ALA A 125 11.57 -19.97 9.55
C ALA A 125 12.61 -19.03 10.19
N HIS A 126 13.68 -19.59 10.73
CA HIS A 126 14.77 -18.87 11.41
C HIS A 126 15.39 -17.78 10.51
N GLY A 127 15.80 -16.66 11.09
CA GLY A 127 16.45 -15.57 10.38
C GLY A 127 15.53 -14.75 9.49
N SER A 128 14.21 -14.99 9.54
CA SER A 128 13.24 -14.20 8.77
C SER A 128 13.16 -12.77 9.28
N ASP A 129 12.97 -11.81 8.36
CA ASP A 129 12.89 -10.38 8.65
C ASP A 129 11.65 -9.77 7.98
N THR A 130 10.69 -9.29 8.77
CA THR A 130 9.46 -8.64 8.27
C THR A 130 9.24 -7.27 8.88
N ARG A 131 8.73 -6.33 8.06
CA ARG A 131 8.29 -5.03 8.52
C ARG A 131 7.03 -4.58 7.77
N GLN A 132 6.08 -4.04 8.52
CA GLN A 132 4.87 -3.43 7.98
C GLN A 132 4.75 -1.99 8.46
N ASP A 133 4.52 -1.06 7.56
CA ASP A 133 4.24 0.33 7.86
C ASP A 133 2.95 0.76 7.15
N GLY A 134 1.98 1.27 7.91
CA GLY A 134 0.73 1.78 7.37
C GLY A 134 0.44 3.19 7.87
N ARG A 135 0.04 4.07 6.96
CA ARG A 135 -0.37 5.44 7.32
C ARG A 135 -1.59 5.88 6.52
N ILE A 136 -2.59 6.42 7.20
CA ILE A 136 -3.71 7.11 6.55
C ILE A 136 -3.83 8.52 7.10
N THR A 137 -3.97 9.50 6.21
CA THR A 137 -4.28 10.89 6.55
C THR A 137 -5.75 11.16 6.25
N ASN A 138 -6.53 11.50 7.27
CA ASN A 138 -7.93 11.90 7.14
C ASN A 138 -8.03 13.39 6.85
N LEU A 139 -8.70 13.73 5.77
CA LEU A 139 -8.95 15.13 5.36
C LEU A 139 -10.32 15.63 5.82
N SER A 140 -11.19 14.72 6.25
CA SER A 140 -12.54 15.01 6.73
C SER A 140 -12.78 14.37 8.11
N PRO A 141 -13.51 15.03 9.01
CA PRO A 141 -13.92 14.43 10.28
C PRO A 141 -14.95 13.30 10.10
N ARG A 142 -15.53 13.14 8.91
CA ARG A 142 -16.48 12.07 8.59
C ARG A 142 -15.84 10.85 7.96
N SER A 143 -14.54 10.94 7.62
CA SER A 143 -13.79 9.79 7.09
C SER A 143 -13.64 8.69 8.14
N ASP A 144 -13.90 7.44 7.75
CA ASP A 144 -13.65 6.25 8.57
C ASP A 144 -12.39 5.54 8.07
N SER A 145 -11.38 5.42 8.93
CA SER A 145 -10.09 4.86 8.53
C SER A 145 -9.55 3.87 9.57
N GLU A 146 -8.93 2.81 9.06
CA GLU A 146 -8.30 1.78 9.88
C GLU A 146 -6.92 1.41 9.33
N VAL A 147 -5.93 1.31 10.21
CA VAL A 147 -4.62 0.70 9.92
C VAL A 147 -4.40 -0.40 10.95
N SER A 148 -4.47 -1.65 10.53
CA SER A 148 -4.45 -2.82 11.41
C SER A 148 -3.34 -3.80 11.00
N PRO A 149 -2.08 -3.56 11.41
CA PRO A 149 -1.00 -4.51 11.20
C PRO A 149 -1.03 -5.61 12.26
N ALA A 150 -0.81 -6.87 11.84
CA ALA A 150 -0.71 -8.04 12.70
C ALA A 150 0.59 -8.82 12.45
N LEU A 151 1.24 -9.25 13.53
CA LEU A 151 2.42 -10.11 13.49
C LEU A 151 2.09 -11.43 14.23
N LEU A 152 2.08 -12.53 13.49
CA LEU A 152 1.84 -13.88 14.00
C LEU A 152 3.15 -14.67 13.90
N ILE A 153 3.89 -14.72 15.00
CA ILE A 153 5.27 -15.20 15.02
C ILE A 153 5.37 -16.50 15.82
N ASN A 154 5.82 -17.56 15.16
CA ASN A 154 6.01 -18.89 15.77
C ASN A 154 7.48 -19.32 15.78
N ASP A 155 8.42 -18.37 15.74
CA ASP A 155 9.86 -18.62 15.77
C ASP A 155 10.58 -17.52 16.56
N ASP A 156 11.59 -17.88 17.36
CA ASP A 156 12.27 -16.96 18.27
C ASP A 156 13.43 -16.21 17.62
N ASP A 157 14.02 -16.77 16.55
CA ASP A 157 15.17 -16.17 15.84
C ASP A 157 14.73 -15.41 14.61
N VAL A 158 14.01 -14.30 14.81
CA VAL A 158 13.46 -13.47 13.72
C VAL A 158 13.52 -11.98 14.02
N LYS A 159 13.39 -11.17 12.99
CA LYS A 159 13.17 -9.73 13.10
C LYS A 159 11.78 -9.38 12.58
N ALA A 160 10.95 -8.82 13.45
CA ALA A 160 9.61 -8.43 13.08
C ALA A 160 9.25 -7.07 13.70
N SER A 161 8.69 -6.19 12.90
CA SER A 161 8.24 -4.90 13.36
C SER A 161 7.05 -4.38 12.56
N HIS A 162 6.24 -3.55 13.18
CA HIS A 162 5.19 -2.82 12.48
C HIS A 162 5.06 -1.38 12.97
N GLY A 163 4.51 -0.53 12.12
CA GLY A 163 4.12 0.84 12.43
C GLY A 163 2.73 1.14 11.86
N ALA A 164 1.87 1.78 12.67
CA ALA A 164 0.56 2.24 12.25
C ALA A 164 0.39 3.70 12.64
N ALA A 165 -0.08 4.53 11.71
CA ALA A 165 -0.36 5.93 11.96
C ALA A 165 -1.69 6.33 11.30
N LEU A 166 -2.59 6.87 12.11
CA LEU A 166 -3.81 7.52 11.67
C LEU A 166 -3.79 8.97 12.15
N GLY A 167 -4.11 9.91 11.29
CA GLY A 167 -4.11 11.31 11.70
C GLY A 167 -4.76 12.23 10.67
N ALA A 168 -4.99 13.46 11.12
CA ALA A 168 -5.28 14.60 10.26
C ALA A 168 -3.98 15.32 9.88
N TYR A 169 -4.09 16.45 9.22
CA TYR A 169 -2.94 17.35 9.00
C TYR A 169 -2.33 17.82 10.31
N ASP A 170 -1.01 17.93 10.31
CA ASP A 170 -0.31 18.67 11.36
C ASP A 170 -0.58 20.18 11.18
N PRO A 171 -1.28 20.84 12.13
CA PRO A 171 -1.56 22.26 12.04
C PRO A 171 -0.29 23.11 11.98
N ALA A 172 0.80 22.67 12.60
CA ALA A 172 2.07 23.39 12.58
C ALA A 172 2.71 23.36 11.18
N ALA A 173 2.62 22.23 10.48
CA ALA A 173 3.08 22.12 9.10
C ALA A 173 2.27 23.01 8.16
N ILE A 174 0.93 23.04 8.29
CA ILE A 174 0.05 23.93 7.53
C ILE A 174 0.44 25.38 7.79
N TYR A 175 0.54 25.79 9.05
CA TYR A 175 0.91 27.16 9.42
C TYR A 175 2.28 27.58 8.85
N TYR A 176 3.26 26.69 8.91
CA TYR A 176 4.59 26.92 8.35
C TYR A 176 4.53 27.19 6.84
N MET A 177 3.78 26.39 6.09
CA MET A 177 3.63 26.57 4.65
C MET A 177 2.90 27.89 4.32
N MET A 178 1.85 28.21 5.06
CA MET A 178 1.14 29.48 4.93
C MET A 178 2.06 30.69 5.20
N SER A 179 2.96 30.60 6.18
CA SER A 179 3.96 31.64 6.45
C SER A 179 4.98 31.84 5.32
N ARG A 180 5.06 30.87 4.40
CA ARG A 180 5.88 30.93 3.18
C ARG A 180 5.11 31.37 1.93
N GLY A 181 3.84 31.76 2.10
CA GLY A 181 3.02 32.36 1.05
C GLY A 181 2.08 31.39 0.34
N LEU A 182 1.95 30.15 0.80
CA LEU A 182 0.93 29.25 0.27
C LEU A 182 -0.42 29.55 0.92
N THR A 183 -1.51 29.27 0.22
CA THR A 183 -2.84 29.22 0.84
C THR A 183 -2.97 27.97 1.70
N GLU A 184 -3.96 27.94 2.60
CA GLU A 184 -4.25 26.73 3.39
C GLU A 184 -4.55 25.52 2.49
N GLU A 185 -5.34 25.71 1.44
CA GLU A 185 -5.68 24.68 0.45
C GLU A 185 -4.43 24.16 -0.26
N GLN A 186 -3.56 25.06 -0.75
CA GLN A 186 -2.30 24.68 -1.38
C GLN A 186 -1.40 23.90 -0.41
N SER A 187 -1.36 24.30 0.86
CA SER A 187 -0.56 23.65 1.89
C SER A 187 -1.07 22.21 2.15
N LYS A 188 -2.38 22.06 2.32
CA LYS A 188 -3.03 20.75 2.50
C LYS A 188 -2.76 19.85 1.30
N ARG A 189 -2.97 20.34 0.09
CA ARG A 189 -2.71 19.61 -1.15
C ARG A 189 -1.26 19.15 -1.25
N LEU A 190 -0.31 20.02 -0.96
CA LEU A 190 1.12 19.69 -1.05
C LEU A 190 1.51 18.58 -0.06
N ILE A 191 1.01 18.63 1.18
CA ILE A 191 1.25 17.57 2.18
C ILE A 191 0.63 16.26 1.72
N THR A 192 -0.61 16.29 1.24
CA THR A 192 -1.36 15.13 0.78
C THR A 192 -0.64 14.42 -0.37
N VAL A 193 -0.39 15.16 -1.45
CA VAL A 193 0.32 14.61 -2.61
C VAL A 193 1.72 14.12 -2.21
N GLY A 194 2.46 14.93 -1.44
CA GLY A 194 3.81 14.60 -0.97
C GLY A 194 3.88 13.32 -0.15
N SER A 195 2.82 12.96 0.58
CA SER A 195 2.78 11.74 1.39
C SER A 195 2.70 10.44 0.54
N LEU A 196 2.15 10.51 -0.66
CA LEU A 196 2.01 9.38 -1.57
C LEU A 196 3.14 9.26 -2.59
N LEU A 197 3.84 10.38 -2.89
CA LEU A 197 4.91 10.42 -3.89
C LEU A 197 5.99 9.35 -3.71
N PRO A 198 6.46 9.00 -2.49
CA PRO A 198 7.48 7.96 -2.33
C PRO A 198 7.06 6.60 -2.89
N ILE A 199 5.77 6.28 -2.88
CA ILE A 199 5.23 5.07 -3.48
C ILE A 199 5.02 5.25 -4.99
N VAL A 200 4.41 6.35 -5.40
CA VAL A 200 4.17 6.66 -6.83
C VAL A 200 5.49 6.74 -7.61
N ASP A 201 6.52 7.36 -7.03
CA ASP A 201 7.85 7.46 -7.66
C ASP A 201 8.60 6.12 -7.69
N SER A 202 8.16 5.13 -6.92
CA SER A 202 8.75 3.79 -6.94
C SER A 202 8.27 2.91 -8.10
N PHE A 203 7.29 3.33 -8.92
CA PHE A 203 7.01 2.65 -10.19
C PHE A 203 8.25 2.53 -11.06
N ALA A 204 8.51 1.35 -11.61
CA ALA A 204 9.56 1.15 -12.62
C ALA A 204 9.14 1.79 -13.95
N ASP A 205 7.87 1.65 -14.30
CA ASP A 205 7.29 2.32 -15.47
C ASP A 205 7.07 3.82 -15.17
N LYS A 206 7.92 4.66 -15.78
CA LYS A 206 7.83 6.11 -15.64
C LYS A 206 6.51 6.67 -16.19
N GLY A 207 5.93 6.04 -17.20
CA GLY A 207 4.63 6.44 -17.75
C GLY A 207 3.50 6.27 -16.73
N LEU A 208 3.51 5.17 -15.96
CA LEU A 208 2.56 4.97 -14.86
C LEU A 208 2.75 6.01 -13.74
N SER A 209 4.01 6.31 -13.37
CA SER A 209 4.32 7.31 -12.35
C SER A 209 3.78 8.69 -12.76
N GLU A 210 4.08 9.15 -13.97
CA GLU A 210 3.60 10.45 -14.47
C GLU A 210 2.07 10.50 -14.57
N ARG A 211 1.45 9.42 -15.05
CA ARG A 211 -0.01 9.33 -15.12
C ARG A 211 -0.66 9.37 -13.74
N ALA A 212 -0.11 8.66 -12.75
CA ALA A 212 -0.59 8.72 -11.38
C ALA A 212 -0.51 10.14 -10.82
N LYS A 213 0.59 10.86 -11.05
CA LYS A 213 0.75 12.26 -10.63
C LYS A 213 -0.26 13.19 -11.31
N GLU A 214 -0.53 12.98 -12.61
CA GLU A 214 -1.54 13.74 -13.34
C GLU A 214 -2.94 13.53 -12.74
N ILE A 215 -3.33 12.28 -12.50
CA ILE A 215 -4.62 11.95 -11.85
C ILE A 215 -4.70 12.58 -10.46
N MET A 216 -3.67 12.42 -9.61
CA MET A 216 -3.61 13.05 -8.29
C MET A 216 -3.71 14.57 -8.40
N GLY A 217 -3.14 15.17 -9.45
CA GLY A 217 -3.24 16.57 -9.78
C GLY A 217 -4.68 17.06 -10.02
N GLY A 218 -5.54 16.20 -10.56
CA GLY A 218 -6.95 16.49 -10.87
C GLY A 218 -7.93 16.18 -9.73
N ILE A 219 -7.53 15.41 -8.71
CA ILE A 219 -8.40 15.12 -7.56
C ILE A 219 -8.56 16.38 -6.71
N GLY A 220 -9.79 16.74 -6.40
CA GLY A 220 -10.12 17.84 -5.49
C GLY A 220 -9.80 17.46 -4.04
N LEU A 221 -8.61 17.77 -3.57
CA LEU A 221 -8.09 17.49 -2.23
C LEU A 221 -8.04 18.75 -1.40
#